data_531b2f255a24ba9e22a0ae46dc263dd5
#
_entry.id   531b2f255a24ba9e22a0ae46dc263dd5
#
_cell.length_a   1.000
_cell.length_b   1.000
_cell.length_c   1.000
_cell.angle_alpha   90.00
_cell.angle_beta   90.00
_cell.angle_gamma   90.00
#
_symmetry.space_group_name_H-M   'P 1'
#
loop_
_entity.id
_entity.type
_entity.pdbx_description
1 polymer ?
#
loop_
_entity_poly.entity_id
_entity_poly.type
_entity_poly.pdbx_seq_one_letter_code
_entity_poly.pdbx_strand_id
1 'polypeptide(L)'
;MDYSLFKEEDFCEDTAFIHWVISPTEDSNQFWASFLKKYPHKMKELERASEFIKTIHFQEFEPSHDDLSRLKNRIWEDIDTPVRRLNPWARPAYWSAAAVALLVMAAGIFWWTLQPATYQTAYGEIRKITLADGSIVTLNASTKLKVADNLDSETVREVWLEGEAYFDIAKRNGAKFIVHTPEAQVEVLGTEFNVSTRRKSTKVVLHEGKVKLQAPHTQSVVMKPGDMATVSDKDQHIQLKIVTPKNYDSWKESIVVLDDRPVSEIVQMLEDTYGIPIQFENPLLLNKKLTGRLSLKSSDEFVENLATILETEVEKTEKGYFLK
;
A
#
# COMPACT_ATOMS: atom_id res chain seq x y z
N MET A 1 -65.82 36.54 -19.82
CA MET A 1 -65.06 37.31 -20.84
C MET A 1 -65.90 38.53 -21.21
N ASP A 2 -65.27 39.68 -21.45
CA ASP A 2 -65.96 40.90 -21.85
C ASP A 2 -65.82 41.10 -23.37
N TYR A 3 -66.76 40.59 -24.13
CA TYR A 3 -66.78 40.64 -25.60
C TYR A 3 -66.90 42.07 -26.19
N SER A 4 -67.18 43.08 -25.30
CA SER A 4 -67.27 44.46 -25.79
C SER A 4 -65.95 45.05 -26.24
N LEU A 5 -64.86 44.47 -25.79
CA LEU A 5 -63.49 44.89 -26.14
C LEU A 5 -62.89 44.10 -27.30
N PHE A 6 -63.54 43.04 -27.76
CA PHE A 6 -63.06 42.17 -28.81
C PHE A 6 -63.04 42.89 -30.17
N LYS A 7 -61.98 42.67 -30.96
CA LYS A 7 -61.86 43.02 -32.35
C LYS A 7 -62.20 41.81 -33.23
N GLU A 8 -62.23 41.99 -34.54
CA GLU A 8 -62.51 40.93 -35.51
C GLU A 8 -61.60 39.68 -35.29
N GLU A 9 -60.30 39.88 -35.06
CA GLU A 9 -59.30 38.82 -34.84
C GLU A 9 -59.59 38.02 -33.58
N ASP A 10 -59.97 38.70 -32.46
CA ASP A 10 -60.28 38.08 -31.18
C ASP A 10 -61.52 37.16 -31.25
N PHE A 11 -62.51 37.54 -32.08
CA PHE A 11 -63.69 36.69 -32.36
C PHE A 11 -63.32 35.45 -33.18
N CYS A 12 -62.37 35.55 -34.10
CA CYS A 12 -61.91 34.43 -34.90
C CYS A 12 -61.13 33.39 -34.07
N GLU A 13 -60.56 33.75 -32.93
CA GLU A 13 -59.83 32.88 -32.02
C GLU A 13 -60.68 32.40 -30.83
N ASP A 14 -61.83 33.00 -30.59
CA ASP A 14 -62.71 32.62 -29.47
C ASP A 14 -63.49 31.35 -29.80
N THR A 15 -63.27 30.30 -28.97
CA THR A 15 -63.91 28.98 -29.14
C THR A 15 -65.42 29.00 -29.02
N ALA A 16 -66.02 29.90 -28.19
CA ALA A 16 -67.47 30.02 -28.04
C ALA A 16 -68.08 30.68 -29.24
N PHE A 17 -67.43 31.70 -29.82
CA PHE A 17 -67.86 32.35 -31.05
C PHE A 17 -67.70 31.41 -32.26
N ILE A 18 -66.60 30.72 -32.36
CA ILE A 18 -66.36 29.74 -33.47
C ILE A 18 -67.44 28.66 -33.43
N HIS A 19 -67.69 28.11 -32.22
CA HIS A 19 -68.73 27.09 -32.09
C HIS A 19 -70.13 27.59 -32.45
N TRP A 20 -70.46 28.83 -32.07
CA TRP A 20 -71.73 29.44 -32.52
C TRP A 20 -71.84 29.61 -34.03
N VAL A 21 -70.79 30.00 -34.72
CA VAL A 21 -70.79 30.18 -36.18
C VAL A 21 -70.88 28.83 -36.92
N ILE A 22 -70.24 27.76 -36.41
CA ILE A 22 -70.20 26.45 -37.05
C ILE A 22 -71.43 25.61 -36.70
N SER A 23 -71.81 25.61 -35.42
CA SER A 23 -72.91 24.74 -34.88
C SER A 23 -73.79 25.57 -33.93
N PRO A 24 -74.66 26.46 -34.47
CA PRO A 24 -75.48 27.34 -33.64
C PRO A 24 -76.53 26.56 -32.86
N THR A 25 -76.57 26.81 -31.54
CA THR A 25 -77.62 26.29 -30.63
C THR A 25 -78.59 27.43 -30.30
N GLU A 26 -79.77 27.09 -29.77
CA GLU A 26 -80.79 28.07 -29.40
C GLU A 26 -80.24 29.02 -28.31
N ASP A 27 -79.54 28.52 -27.33
CA ASP A 27 -78.94 29.31 -26.22
C ASP A 27 -77.80 30.24 -26.81
N SER A 28 -76.99 29.79 -27.69
CA SER A 28 -75.91 30.60 -28.29
C SER A 28 -76.50 31.71 -29.18
N ASN A 29 -77.55 31.44 -29.90
CA ASN A 29 -78.27 32.45 -30.68
C ASN A 29 -78.87 33.55 -29.81
N GLN A 30 -79.51 33.19 -28.70
CA GLN A 30 -80.05 34.12 -27.79
C GLN A 30 -78.95 34.97 -27.12
N PHE A 31 -77.83 34.35 -26.80
CA PHE A 31 -76.69 35.05 -26.19
C PHE A 31 -76.14 36.14 -27.14
N TRP A 32 -75.80 35.74 -28.41
CA TRP A 32 -75.20 36.66 -29.37
C TRP A 32 -76.17 37.70 -29.85
N ALA A 33 -77.49 37.41 -29.94
CA ALA A 33 -78.52 38.37 -30.24
C ALA A 33 -78.65 39.41 -29.13
N SER A 34 -78.58 38.99 -27.87
CA SER A 34 -78.62 39.87 -26.70
C SER A 34 -77.37 40.76 -26.65
N PHE A 35 -76.21 40.19 -26.99
CA PHE A 35 -74.97 40.93 -27.05
C PHE A 35 -75.03 42.04 -28.12
N LEU A 36 -75.44 41.70 -29.35
CA LEU A 36 -75.60 42.69 -30.41
C LEU A 36 -76.64 43.78 -30.09
N LYS A 37 -77.69 43.46 -29.40
CA LYS A 37 -78.65 44.45 -28.92
C LYS A 37 -78.03 45.42 -27.91
N LYS A 38 -77.08 44.95 -27.12
CA LYS A 38 -76.39 45.82 -26.13
C LYS A 38 -75.23 46.59 -26.76
N TYR A 39 -74.57 46.01 -27.76
CA TYR A 39 -73.37 46.55 -28.47
C TYR A 39 -73.57 46.58 -29.96
N PRO A 40 -74.47 47.43 -30.51
CA PRO A 40 -74.76 47.44 -31.97
C PRO A 40 -73.61 47.81 -32.87
N HIS A 41 -72.60 48.51 -32.35
CA HIS A 41 -71.38 48.86 -33.08
C HIS A 41 -70.48 47.68 -33.40
N LYS A 42 -70.61 46.56 -32.66
CA LYS A 42 -69.84 45.33 -32.88
C LYS A 42 -70.38 44.44 -34.00
N MET A 43 -71.51 44.77 -34.60
CA MET A 43 -72.16 43.98 -35.62
C MET A 43 -71.27 43.72 -36.82
N LYS A 44 -70.54 44.71 -37.29
CA LYS A 44 -69.63 44.58 -38.45
C LYS A 44 -68.45 43.72 -38.16
N GLU A 45 -67.90 43.72 -36.93
CA GLU A 45 -66.79 42.89 -36.52
C GLU A 45 -67.22 41.42 -36.40
N LEU A 46 -68.37 41.15 -35.84
CA LEU A 46 -68.96 39.81 -35.75
C LEU A 46 -69.28 39.24 -37.17
N GLU A 47 -69.89 40.04 -38.06
CA GLU A 47 -70.20 39.58 -39.40
C GLU A 47 -68.93 39.16 -40.16
N ARG A 48 -67.90 39.99 -40.11
CA ARG A 48 -66.63 39.69 -40.78
C ARG A 48 -65.93 38.46 -40.18
N ALA A 49 -65.88 38.34 -38.88
CA ALA A 49 -65.34 37.19 -38.22
C ALA A 49 -66.14 35.91 -38.56
N SER A 50 -67.47 36.03 -38.60
CA SER A 50 -68.35 34.91 -38.98
C SER A 50 -68.15 34.49 -40.44
N GLU A 51 -67.97 35.45 -41.36
CA GLU A 51 -67.69 35.17 -42.76
C GLU A 51 -66.33 34.52 -42.95
N PHE A 52 -65.32 34.98 -42.21
CA PHE A 52 -63.98 34.38 -42.22
C PHE A 52 -64.00 32.93 -41.74
N ILE A 53 -64.65 32.64 -40.60
CA ILE A 53 -64.77 31.29 -40.04
C ILE A 53 -65.53 30.37 -41.02
N LYS A 54 -66.59 30.83 -41.66
CA LYS A 54 -67.34 30.04 -42.64
C LYS A 54 -66.55 29.76 -43.93
N THR A 55 -65.55 30.58 -44.28
CA THR A 55 -64.68 30.40 -45.43
C THR A 55 -63.61 29.35 -45.17
N ILE A 56 -63.27 29.10 -43.94
CA ILE A 56 -62.34 28.05 -43.56
C ILE A 56 -63.09 26.71 -43.62
N HIS A 57 -62.88 25.95 -44.69
CA HIS A 57 -63.35 24.60 -44.79
C HIS A 57 -62.54 23.72 -43.86
N PHE A 58 -63.10 23.32 -42.71
CA PHE A 58 -62.56 22.20 -41.92
C PHE A 58 -62.88 20.91 -42.72
N GLN A 59 -61.84 20.30 -43.34
CA GLN A 59 -61.97 18.92 -43.78
C GLN A 59 -61.97 18.07 -42.51
N GLU A 60 -63.12 17.52 -42.12
CA GLU A 60 -63.17 16.41 -41.19
C GLU A 60 -62.38 15.27 -41.79
N PHE A 61 -61.21 15.02 -41.23
CA PHE A 61 -60.42 13.86 -41.54
C PHE A 61 -61.01 12.66 -40.82
N GLU A 62 -61.91 11.93 -41.51
CA GLU A 62 -62.29 10.62 -41.04
C GLU A 62 -61.17 9.64 -41.46
N PRO A 63 -60.42 9.05 -40.48
CA PRO A 63 -59.41 8.10 -40.84
C PRO A 63 -60.04 6.86 -41.50
N SER A 64 -59.48 6.50 -42.62
CA SER A 64 -59.92 5.31 -43.38
C SER A 64 -59.82 4.09 -42.49
N HIS A 65 -60.74 3.12 -42.72
CA HIS A 65 -60.74 1.82 -42.02
C HIS A 65 -59.36 1.12 -42.17
N ASP A 66 -58.64 1.38 -43.23
CA ASP A 66 -57.31 0.86 -43.52
C ASP A 66 -56.25 1.54 -42.65
N ASP A 67 -56.35 2.84 -42.38
CA ASP A 67 -55.43 3.63 -41.50
C ASP A 67 -55.63 3.18 -40.05
N LEU A 68 -56.86 2.95 -39.60
CA LEU A 68 -57.13 2.40 -38.25
C LEU A 68 -56.58 0.99 -38.10
N SER A 69 -56.69 0.17 -39.15
CA SER A 69 -56.16 -1.19 -39.15
C SER A 69 -54.64 -1.21 -39.10
N ARG A 70 -53.96 -0.29 -39.83
CA ARG A 70 -52.51 -0.14 -39.78
C ARG A 70 -52.02 0.37 -38.45
N LEU A 71 -52.73 1.32 -37.85
CA LEU A 71 -52.41 1.85 -36.53
C LEU A 71 -52.57 0.78 -35.44
N LYS A 72 -53.67 0.01 -35.51
CA LYS A 72 -53.92 -1.12 -34.64
C LYS A 72 -52.82 -2.19 -34.75
N ASN A 73 -52.42 -2.55 -35.96
CA ASN A 73 -51.38 -3.53 -36.17
C ASN A 73 -50.01 -3.04 -35.62
N ARG A 74 -49.65 -1.77 -35.82
CA ARG A 74 -48.45 -1.20 -35.23
C ARG A 74 -48.45 -1.22 -33.69
N ILE A 75 -49.61 -0.89 -33.09
CA ILE A 75 -49.75 -0.94 -31.65
C ILE A 75 -49.58 -2.37 -31.10
N TRP A 76 -50.14 -3.35 -31.82
CA TRP A 76 -49.98 -4.76 -31.42
C TRP A 76 -48.57 -5.28 -31.66
N GLU A 77 -47.89 -4.89 -32.72
CA GLU A 77 -46.47 -5.22 -32.95
C GLU A 77 -45.55 -4.65 -31.87
N ASP A 78 -45.81 -3.42 -31.40
CA ASP A 78 -45.04 -2.81 -30.32
C ASP A 78 -45.31 -3.45 -28.95
N ILE A 79 -46.52 -4.00 -28.74
CA ILE A 79 -46.87 -4.70 -27.50
C ILE A 79 -46.29 -6.10 -27.46
N ASP A 80 -46.15 -6.76 -28.64
CA ASP A 80 -45.56 -8.10 -28.75
C ASP A 80 -44.01 -8.10 -28.77
N THR A 81 -43.34 -6.92 -28.63
CA THR A 81 -41.93 -6.97 -28.40
C THR A 81 -41.66 -7.76 -27.12
N PRO A 82 -40.92 -8.87 -27.19
CA PRO A 82 -40.68 -9.70 -25.99
C PRO A 82 -39.98 -8.83 -24.93
N VAL A 83 -40.71 -8.52 -23.87
CA VAL A 83 -40.09 -7.90 -22.69
C VAL A 83 -38.95 -8.79 -22.32
N ARG A 84 -37.70 -8.32 -22.48
CA ARG A 84 -36.50 -9.05 -22.13
C ARG A 84 -36.64 -9.38 -20.65
N ARG A 85 -37.22 -10.52 -20.33
CA ARG A 85 -37.34 -11.01 -18.96
C ARG A 85 -35.92 -11.12 -18.46
N LEU A 86 -35.52 -10.17 -17.60
CA LEU A 86 -34.26 -10.26 -16.84
C LEU A 86 -34.30 -11.64 -16.20
N ASN A 87 -33.44 -12.54 -16.67
CA ASN A 87 -33.38 -13.89 -16.21
C ASN A 87 -33.21 -13.86 -14.67
N PRO A 88 -34.21 -14.29 -13.89
CA PRO A 88 -34.12 -14.28 -12.44
C PRO A 88 -32.97 -15.15 -11.92
N TRP A 89 -32.45 -16.05 -12.76
CA TRP A 89 -31.27 -16.88 -12.51
C TRP A 89 -29.95 -16.14 -12.69
N ALA A 90 -29.92 -14.92 -13.27
CA ALA A 90 -28.71 -14.10 -13.35
C ALA A 90 -28.38 -13.40 -12.02
N ARG A 91 -29.33 -13.26 -11.11
CA ARG A 91 -29.13 -12.67 -9.79
C ARG A 91 -28.14 -13.46 -8.91
N PRO A 92 -28.17 -14.82 -8.83
CA PRO A 92 -27.19 -15.57 -8.06
C PRO A 92 -25.76 -15.43 -8.58
N ALA A 93 -25.56 -15.17 -9.89
CA ALA A 93 -24.22 -14.98 -10.46
C ALA A 93 -23.50 -13.74 -9.92
N TYR A 94 -24.21 -12.66 -9.66
CA TYR A 94 -23.59 -11.46 -9.02
C TYR A 94 -23.30 -11.71 -7.55
N TRP A 95 -24.18 -12.42 -6.85
CA TRP A 95 -23.94 -12.79 -5.46
C TRP A 95 -22.80 -13.78 -5.29
N SER A 96 -22.67 -14.74 -6.20
CA SER A 96 -21.53 -15.67 -6.21
C SER A 96 -20.21 -14.96 -6.55
N ALA A 97 -20.21 -14.02 -7.51
CA ALA A 97 -19.03 -13.20 -7.80
C ALA A 97 -18.63 -12.33 -6.61
N ALA A 98 -19.59 -11.72 -5.93
CA ALA A 98 -19.34 -10.95 -4.71
C ALA A 98 -18.80 -11.84 -3.56
N ALA A 99 -19.35 -13.04 -3.39
CA ALA A 99 -18.87 -14.00 -2.39
C ALA A 99 -17.42 -14.45 -2.69
N VAL A 100 -17.11 -14.75 -3.96
CA VAL A 100 -15.73 -15.08 -4.38
C VAL A 100 -14.79 -13.91 -4.14
N ALA A 101 -15.19 -12.69 -4.49
CA ALA A 101 -14.37 -11.49 -4.25
C ALA A 101 -14.11 -11.28 -2.74
N LEU A 102 -15.11 -11.49 -1.88
CA LEU A 102 -14.95 -11.42 -0.43
C LEU A 102 -14.02 -12.53 0.09
N LEU A 103 -14.13 -13.76 -0.42
CA LEU A 103 -13.24 -14.85 -0.04
C LEU A 103 -11.79 -14.58 -0.46
N VAL A 104 -11.56 -14.06 -1.68
CA VAL A 104 -10.23 -13.67 -2.15
C VAL A 104 -9.67 -12.54 -1.31
N MET A 105 -10.49 -11.54 -0.97
CA MET A 105 -10.09 -10.44 -0.10
C MET A 105 -9.76 -10.93 1.32
N ALA A 106 -10.63 -11.77 1.89
CA ALA A 106 -10.40 -12.38 3.21
C ALA A 106 -9.14 -13.26 3.22
N ALA A 107 -8.93 -14.07 2.18
CA ALA A 107 -7.71 -14.86 2.02
C ALA A 107 -6.47 -13.97 1.86
N GLY A 108 -6.56 -12.87 1.12
CA GLY A 108 -5.49 -11.89 0.99
C GLY A 108 -5.14 -11.20 2.31
N ILE A 109 -6.15 -10.76 3.06
CA ILE A 109 -5.97 -10.17 4.41
C ILE A 109 -5.38 -11.22 5.35
N PHE A 110 -5.93 -12.44 5.36
CA PHE A 110 -5.44 -13.55 6.18
C PHE A 110 -3.98 -13.87 5.84
N TRP A 111 -3.62 -13.94 4.56
CA TRP A 111 -2.22 -14.14 4.16
C TRP A 111 -1.33 -12.99 4.59
N TRP A 112 -1.81 -11.75 4.50
CA TRP A 112 -1.03 -10.58 4.93
C TRP A 112 -0.81 -10.55 6.44
N THR A 113 -1.80 -10.95 7.26
CA THR A 113 -1.65 -11.06 8.72
C THR A 113 -0.73 -12.20 9.17
N LEU A 114 -0.51 -13.21 8.30
CA LEU A 114 0.43 -14.31 8.54
C LEU A 114 1.88 -13.98 8.15
N GLN A 115 2.16 -12.77 7.64
CA GLN A 115 3.53 -12.40 7.30
C GLN A 115 4.33 -12.11 8.57
N PRO A 116 5.45 -12.83 8.81
CA PRO A 116 6.28 -12.63 9.98
C PRO A 116 6.83 -11.20 10.02
N ALA A 117 6.85 -10.61 11.21
CA ALA A 117 7.38 -9.27 11.42
C ALA A 117 8.84 -9.19 10.94
N THR A 118 9.14 -8.22 10.11
CA THR A 118 10.49 -8.01 9.57
C THR A 118 10.96 -6.61 9.92
N TYR A 119 12.10 -6.53 10.59
CA TYR A 119 12.78 -5.28 10.95
C TYR A 119 14.02 -5.13 10.06
N GLN A 120 14.23 -3.93 9.53
CA GLN A 120 15.39 -3.63 8.70
C GLN A 120 16.00 -2.30 9.12
N THR A 121 17.33 -2.20 8.95
CA THR A 121 18.11 -0.97 9.11
C THR A 121 18.80 -0.62 7.80
N ALA A 122 18.90 0.68 7.52
CA ALA A 122 19.69 1.21 6.42
C ALA A 122 21.20 1.22 6.77
N TYR A 123 22.03 1.59 5.81
CA TYR A 123 23.43 1.90 6.08
C TYR A 123 23.53 3.07 7.07
N GLY A 124 24.44 2.97 8.04
CA GLY A 124 24.66 3.96 9.10
C GLY A 124 23.56 3.98 10.18
N GLU A 125 22.50 3.20 10.05
CA GLU A 125 21.40 3.17 11.01
C GLU A 125 21.59 2.08 12.07
N ILE A 126 21.47 2.47 13.34
CA ILE A 126 21.39 1.53 14.46
C ILE A 126 19.98 1.64 15.05
N ARG A 127 19.32 0.52 15.26
CA ARG A 127 17.94 0.48 15.73
C ARG A 127 17.76 -0.50 16.88
N LYS A 128 17.24 -0.01 17.99
CA LYS A 128 16.85 -0.84 19.14
C LYS A 128 15.37 -1.19 19.06
N ILE A 129 15.04 -2.48 19.19
CA ILE A 129 13.68 -3.00 19.17
C ILE A 129 13.42 -3.84 20.40
N THR A 130 12.18 -3.84 20.89
CA THR A 130 11.72 -4.75 21.94
C THR A 130 10.78 -5.76 21.30
N LEU A 131 11.08 -7.03 21.46
CA LEU A 131 10.27 -8.13 20.96
C LEU A 131 9.07 -8.41 21.87
N ALA A 132 8.07 -9.14 21.38
CA ALA A 132 6.85 -9.46 22.14
C ALA A 132 7.13 -10.28 23.43
N ASP A 133 8.21 -11.05 23.42
CA ASP A 133 8.65 -11.84 24.59
C ASP A 133 9.39 -11.01 25.67
N GLY A 134 9.56 -9.72 25.45
CA GLY A 134 10.31 -8.79 26.31
C GLY A 134 11.82 -8.77 26.06
N SER A 135 12.34 -9.58 25.13
CA SER A 135 13.75 -9.52 24.70
C SER A 135 14.04 -8.21 23.98
N ILE A 136 15.28 -7.74 24.10
CA ILE A 136 15.73 -6.51 23.43
C ILE A 136 16.77 -6.88 22.38
N VAL A 137 16.57 -6.40 21.16
CA VAL A 137 17.53 -6.59 20.06
C VAL A 137 17.96 -5.24 19.53
N THR A 138 19.27 -5.02 19.45
CA THR A 138 19.84 -3.85 18.78
C THR A 138 20.38 -4.29 17.44
N LEU A 139 19.82 -3.76 16.35
CA LEU A 139 20.24 -4.02 14.98
C LEU A 139 21.33 -3.04 14.58
N ASN A 140 22.42 -3.52 14.02
CA ASN A 140 23.45 -2.72 13.42
C ASN A 140 23.03 -2.25 12.00
N ALA A 141 23.83 -1.41 11.36
CA ALA A 141 23.62 -0.94 10.00
C ALA A 141 23.45 -2.08 9.00
N SER A 142 22.64 -1.87 7.96
CA SER A 142 22.39 -2.83 6.87
C SER A 142 22.06 -4.24 7.37
N THR A 143 21.08 -4.33 8.28
CA THR A 143 20.67 -5.56 8.97
C THR A 143 19.20 -5.83 8.76
N LYS A 144 18.86 -7.10 8.58
CA LYS A 144 17.49 -7.61 8.48
C LYS A 144 17.25 -8.68 9.53
N LEU A 145 16.21 -8.48 10.33
CA LEU A 145 15.75 -9.44 11.33
C LEU A 145 14.30 -9.81 11.03
N LYS A 146 14.08 -11.08 10.72
CA LYS A 146 12.74 -11.64 10.55
C LYS A 146 12.38 -12.38 11.84
N VAL A 147 11.20 -12.16 12.36
CA VAL A 147 10.73 -12.67 13.65
C VAL A 147 9.54 -13.59 13.40
N ALA A 148 9.57 -14.80 13.97
CA ALA A 148 8.43 -15.71 13.87
C ALA A 148 7.24 -15.21 14.71
N ASP A 149 6.03 -15.56 14.28
CA ASP A 149 4.79 -15.14 14.96
C ASP A 149 4.63 -15.79 16.36
N ASN A 150 5.43 -16.83 16.64
CA ASN A 150 5.35 -17.63 17.85
C ASN A 150 6.30 -17.16 18.98
N LEU A 151 6.73 -15.91 19.00
CA LEU A 151 7.59 -15.38 20.09
C LEU A 151 6.99 -15.49 21.50
N ASP A 152 5.66 -15.57 21.58
CA ASP A 152 4.97 -15.82 22.84
C ASP A 152 4.92 -17.32 23.23
N SER A 153 5.49 -18.19 22.39
CA SER A 153 5.55 -19.63 22.67
C SER A 153 6.29 -19.92 23.93
N GLU A 154 5.74 -20.83 24.75
CA GLU A 154 6.38 -21.34 25.96
C GLU A 154 7.50 -22.35 25.66
N THR A 155 7.67 -22.75 24.39
CA THR A 155 8.62 -23.78 24.00
C THR A 155 9.79 -23.26 23.18
N VAL A 156 9.52 -22.60 22.07
CA VAL A 156 10.55 -22.13 21.10
C VAL A 156 10.18 -20.77 20.54
N ARG A 157 11.13 -19.85 20.52
CA ARG A 157 11.08 -18.51 19.95
C ARG A 157 12.13 -18.42 18.85
N GLU A 158 11.76 -18.06 17.65
CA GLU A 158 12.67 -18.12 16.49
C GLU A 158 12.79 -16.80 15.77
N VAL A 159 14.02 -16.47 15.37
CA VAL A 159 14.31 -15.31 14.53
C VAL A 159 15.36 -15.67 13.47
N TRP A 160 15.36 -14.98 12.33
CA TRP A 160 16.34 -15.11 11.26
C TRP A 160 17.08 -13.79 11.10
N LEU A 161 18.40 -13.86 11.11
CA LEU A 161 19.29 -12.71 11.04
C LEU A 161 20.11 -12.72 9.74
N GLU A 162 20.08 -11.59 9.05
CA GLU A 162 21.02 -11.21 7.99
C GLU A 162 21.65 -9.86 8.36
N GLY A 163 22.96 -9.78 8.53
CA GLY A 163 23.67 -8.60 9.01
C GLY A 163 24.25 -8.77 10.40
N GLU A 164 24.07 -7.81 11.29
CA GLU A 164 24.64 -7.86 12.65
C GLU A 164 23.67 -7.32 13.68
N ALA A 165 23.51 -8.06 14.80
CA ALA A 165 22.66 -7.66 15.89
C ALA A 165 23.22 -8.09 17.25
N TYR A 166 22.95 -7.26 18.25
CA TYR A 166 23.15 -7.58 19.66
C TYR A 166 21.82 -8.00 20.27
N PHE A 167 21.84 -9.15 20.95
CA PHE A 167 20.68 -9.75 21.57
C PHE A 167 20.83 -9.71 23.09
N ASP A 168 19.81 -9.19 23.76
CA ASP A 168 19.60 -9.29 25.21
C ASP A 168 18.28 -10.06 25.39
N ILE A 169 18.40 -11.37 25.58
CA ILE A 169 17.27 -12.29 25.57
C ILE A 169 16.73 -12.52 26.97
N ALA A 170 15.44 -12.22 27.16
CA ALA A 170 14.71 -12.44 28.38
C ALA A 170 14.61 -13.95 28.71
N LYS A 171 14.89 -14.30 29.97
CA LYS A 171 14.70 -15.68 30.48
C LYS A 171 13.21 -15.96 30.58
N ARG A 172 12.74 -17.07 29.98
CA ARG A 172 11.36 -17.52 30.05
C ARG A 172 11.29 -19.03 30.32
N ASN A 173 10.97 -19.44 31.53
CA ASN A 173 10.58 -20.81 31.96
C ASN A 173 11.17 -21.98 31.14
N GLY A 174 12.42 -21.86 30.68
CA GLY A 174 13.07 -22.88 29.84
C GLY A 174 12.74 -22.80 28.32
N ALA A 175 11.92 -21.85 27.88
CA ALA A 175 11.65 -21.65 26.47
C ALA A 175 12.93 -21.21 25.73
N LYS A 176 13.27 -21.94 24.67
CA LYS A 176 14.44 -21.67 23.87
C LYS A 176 14.24 -20.44 22.99
N PHE A 177 15.32 -19.70 22.81
CA PHE A 177 15.38 -18.66 21.77
C PHE A 177 16.44 -19.07 20.75
N ILE A 178 16.06 -19.12 19.47
CA ILE A 178 16.92 -19.60 18.39
C ILE A 178 17.10 -18.48 17.38
N VAL A 179 18.36 -18.10 17.15
CA VAL A 179 18.74 -17.22 16.03
C VAL A 179 19.24 -18.09 14.89
N HIS A 180 18.49 -18.08 13.78
CA HIS A 180 18.89 -18.71 12.55
C HIS A 180 19.78 -17.78 11.75
N THR A 181 20.91 -18.27 11.32
CA THR A 181 21.81 -17.58 10.41
C THR A 181 22.06 -18.49 9.19
N PRO A 182 22.63 -17.97 8.09
CA PRO A 182 22.92 -18.80 6.91
C PRO A 182 23.85 -20.00 7.22
N GLU A 183 24.83 -19.83 8.13
CA GLU A 183 25.86 -20.82 8.40
C GLU A 183 25.63 -21.61 9.71
N ALA A 184 24.76 -21.14 10.62
CA ALA A 184 24.58 -21.74 11.93
C ALA A 184 23.23 -21.46 12.60
N GLN A 185 22.93 -22.19 13.66
CA GLN A 185 21.85 -21.92 14.61
C GLN A 185 22.44 -21.61 15.97
N VAL A 186 21.95 -20.53 16.58
CA VAL A 186 22.37 -20.04 17.90
C VAL A 186 21.21 -20.23 18.88
N GLU A 187 21.31 -21.24 19.76
CA GLU A 187 20.28 -21.57 20.76
C GLU A 187 20.67 -21.01 22.13
N VAL A 188 19.74 -20.28 22.75
CA VAL A 188 19.93 -19.68 24.07
C VAL A 188 18.65 -19.81 24.96
N LEU A 189 18.77 -19.60 26.26
CA LEU A 189 17.64 -19.59 27.20
C LEU A 189 17.40 -18.22 27.86
N GLY A 190 18.39 -17.34 27.81
CA GLY A 190 18.40 -16.02 28.45
C GLY A 190 19.85 -15.57 28.56
N THR A 191 20.33 -14.81 27.60
CA THR A 191 21.74 -14.66 27.27
C THR A 191 21.95 -13.31 26.56
N GLU A 192 23.07 -12.67 26.85
CA GLU A 192 23.53 -11.49 26.11
C GLU A 192 24.66 -11.89 25.16
N PHE A 193 24.49 -11.61 23.89
CA PHE A 193 25.45 -11.99 22.83
C PHE A 193 25.32 -11.14 21.58
N ASN A 194 26.40 -11.02 20.83
CA ASN A 194 26.43 -10.41 19.51
C ASN A 194 26.49 -11.49 18.41
N VAL A 195 25.74 -11.31 17.33
CA VAL A 195 25.79 -12.18 16.15
C VAL A 195 26.00 -11.31 14.91
N SER A 196 26.98 -11.69 14.08
CA SER A 196 27.23 -11.08 12.78
C SER A 196 27.26 -12.15 11.70
N THR A 197 26.47 -11.97 10.63
CA THR A 197 26.38 -12.91 9.49
C THR A 197 27.03 -12.36 8.22
N ARG A 198 27.96 -11.42 8.41
CA ARG A 198 28.57 -10.69 7.29
C ARG A 198 29.62 -11.56 6.56
N ARG A 199 29.81 -11.32 5.25
CA ARG A 199 30.86 -11.93 4.43
C ARG A 199 30.84 -13.46 4.44
N LYS A 200 29.63 -14.06 4.37
CA LYS A 200 29.43 -15.51 4.36
C LYS A 200 30.07 -16.22 5.57
N SER A 201 29.96 -15.60 6.71
CA SER A 201 30.50 -16.11 7.96
C SER A 201 29.62 -15.68 9.13
N THR A 202 29.18 -16.62 9.95
CA THR A 202 28.50 -16.34 11.21
C THR A 202 29.55 -16.24 12.32
N LYS A 203 29.61 -15.08 12.98
CA LYS A 203 30.38 -14.83 14.20
C LYS A 203 29.43 -14.64 15.37
N VAL A 204 29.66 -15.36 16.47
CA VAL A 204 28.91 -15.21 17.70
C VAL A 204 29.86 -14.86 18.83
N VAL A 205 29.63 -13.77 19.55
CA VAL A 205 30.40 -13.34 20.71
C VAL A 205 29.51 -13.37 21.93
N LEU A 206 29.88 -14.13 22.92
CA LEU A 206 29.08 -14.31 24.13
C LEU A 206 29.53 -13.35 25.24
N HIS A 207 28.57 -12.54 25.74
CA HIS A 207 28.77 -11.62 26.85
C HIS A 207 28.37 -12.22 28.19
N GLU A 208 27.13 -12.71 28.31
CA GLU A 208 26.60 -13.33 29.52
C GLU A 208 25.69 -14.52 29.20
N GLY A 209 25.69 -15.52 30.08
CA GLY A 209 24.85 -16.70 29.97
C GLY A 209 25.53 -17.88 29.27
N LYS A 210 24.79 -18.58 28.40
CA LYS A 210 25.27 -19.73 27.63
C LYS A 210 24.66 -19.71 26.23
N VAL A 211 25.48 -20.02 25.22
CA VAL A 211 25.09 -20.24 23.85
C VAL A 211 25.40 -21.66 23.46
N LYS A 212 24.45 -22.37 22.88
CA LYS A 212 24.69 -23.59 22.13
C LYS A 212 24.68 -23.24 20.63
N LEU A 213 25.84 -23.34 20.00
CA LEU A 213 26.02 -23.10 18.58
C LEU A 213 26.03 -24.42 17.84
N GLN A 214 25.24 -24.52 16.78
CA GLN A 214 25.19 -25.66 15.89
C GLN A 214 25.38 -25.22 14.44
N ALA A 215 26.35 -25.80 13.78
CA ALA A 215 26.55 -25.65 12.34
C ALA A 215 26.20 -26.97 11.60
N PRO A 216 25.86 -26.94 10.32
CA PRO A 216 25.61 -28.13 9.53
C PRO A 216 26.81 -29.11 9.59
N HIS A 217 26.52 -30.38 9.71
CA HIS A 217 27.52 -31.47 9.70
C HIS A 217 28.60 -31.40 10.80
N THR A 218 28.43 -30.56 11.85
CA THR A 218 29.37 -30.46 12.95
C THR A 218 28.72 -30.80 14.30
N GLN A 219 29.56 -31.14 15.27
CA GLN A 219 29.08 -31.26 16.65
C GLN A 219 28.75 -29.87 17.24
N SER A 220 27.65 -29.77 18.00
CA SER A 220 27.31 -28.52 18.65
C SER A 220 28.34 -28.13 19.70
N VAL A 221 28.61 -26.84 19.80
CA VAL A 221 29.55 -26.29 20.79
C VAL A 221 28.78 -25.44 21.79
N VAL A 222 29.10 -25.61 23.10
CA VAL A 222 28.57 -24.76 24.14
C VAL A 222 29.60 -23.70 24.51
N MET A 223 29.26 -22.44 24.30
CA MET A 223 30.10 -21.27 24.54
C MET A 223 29.96 -20.78 25.99
N LYS A 224 31.02 -20.18 26.52
CA LYS A 224 31.09 -19.48 27.80
C LYS A 224 31.32 -17.98 27.58
N PRO A 225 30.96 -17.11 28.54
CA PRO A 225 31.27 -15.67 28.42
C PRO A 225 32.75 -15.42 28.09
N GLY A 226 32.98 -14.56 27.12
CA GLY A 226 34.31 -14.28 26.54
C GLY A 226 34.67 -15.15 25.33
N ASP A 227 33.91 -16.17 25.01
CA ASP A 227 34.14 -16.96 23.79
C ASP A 227 33.59 -16.19 22.52
N MET A 228 34.35 -16.27 21.48
CA MET A 228 33.91 -15.95 20.10
C MET A 228 33.96 -17.22 19.27
N ALA A 229 32.83 -17.57 18.67
CA ALA A 229 32.73 -18.66 17.71
C ALA A 229 32.59 -18.09 16.29
N THR A 230 33.30 -18.69 15.34
CA THR A 230 33.19 -18.34 13.91
C THR A 230 32.88 -19.60 13.10
N VAL A 231 31.85 -19.52 12.23
CA VAL A 231 31.49 -20.54 11.25
C VAL A 231 31.51 -19.89 9.87
N SER A 232 32.28 -20.42 8.98
CA SER A 232 32.41 -19.94 7.59
C SER A 232 31.74 -20.91 6.64
N ASP A 233 31.11 -20.40 5.58
CA ASP A 233 30.56 -21.20 4.47
C ASP A 233 31.60 -22.15 3.85
N LYS A 234 32.89 -21.73 3.82
CA LYS A 234 33.98 -22.51 3.25
C LYS A 234 34.48 -23.64 4.13
N ASP A 235 34.51 -23.42 5.47
CA ASP A 235 35.25 -24.27 6.39
C ASP A 235 34.37 -25.16 7.25
N GLN A 236 33.06 -24.88 7.29
CA GLN A 236 32.01 -25.59 8.04
C GLN A 236 32.38 -26.05 9.48
N HIS A 237 33.58 -25.73 9.96
CA HIS A 237 34.04 -26.01 11.31
C HIS A 237 33.82 -24.81 12.22
N ILE A 238 33.42 -25.10 13.46
CA ILE A 238 33.27 -24.07 14.50
C ILE A 238 34.68 -23.76 15.06
N GLN A 239 35.18 -22.56 14.77
CA GLN A 239 36.44 -22.07 15.34
C GLN A 239 36.10 -21.26 16.60
N LEU A 240 36.76 -21.59 17.75
CA LEU A 240 36.64 -20.86 18.96
C LEU A 240 37.87 -20.02 19.26
N LYS A 241 37.63 -18.78 19.73
CA LYS A 241 38.67 -17.86 20.20
C LYS A 241 38.19 -17.13 21.46
N ILE A 242 39.08 -16.88 22.41
CA ILE A 242 38.78 -16.03 23.56
C ILE A 242 39.01 -14.59 23.18
N VAL A 243 38.02 -13.72 23.50
CA VAL A 243 38.04 -12.29 23.14
C VAL A 243 37.51 -11.46 24.31
N THR A 244 37.71 -10.15 24.22
CA THR A 244 37.04 -9.17 25.07
C THR A 244 35.69 -8.79 24.42
N PRO A 245 34.54 -9.23 24.96
CA PRO A 245 33.25 -9.07 24.28
C PRO A 245 32.92 -7.62 23.97
N LYS A 246 33.24 -6.65 24.84
CA LYS A 246 33.00 -5.21 24.64
C LYS A 246 33.65 -4.64 23.39
N ASN A 247 34.66 -5.29 22.81
CA ASN A 247 35.28 -4.85 21.56
C ASN A 247 34.39 -5.15 20.33
N TYR A 248 33.38 -6.04 20.48
CA TYR A 248 32.52 -6.51 19.41
C TYR A 248 31.09 -5.95 19.48
N ASP A 249 30.73 -5.25 20.54
CA ASP A 249 29.43 -4.60 20.69
C ASP A 249 29.52 -3.07 20.87
N SER A 250 30.72 -2.51 20.85
CA SER A 250 30.98 -1.08 20.98
C SER A 250 30.30 -0.24 19.92
N TRP A 251 29.96 -0.82 18.76
CA TRP A 251 29.21 -0.17 17.70
C TRP A 251 27.82 0.33 18.17
N LYS A 252 27.22 -0.28 19.20
CA LYS A 252 25.97 0.20 19.81
C LYS A 252 26.07 1.63 20.34
N GLU A 253 27.27 2.05 20.73
CA GLU A 253 27.59 3.38 21.21
C GLU A 253 28.18 4.29 20.09
N SER A 254 28.09 3.84 18.82
CA SER A 254 28.74 4.50 17.68
C SER A 254 30.24 4.65 17.85
N ILE A 255 30.89 3.67 18.44
CA ILE A 255 32.34 3.60 18.66
C ILE A 255 32.83 2.24 18.15
N VAL A 256 34.03 2.24 17.59
CA VAL A 256 34.79 1.01 17.32
C VAL A 256 35.97 0.96 18.26
N VAL A 257 36.12 -0.19 18.92
CA VAL A 257 37.32 -0.53 19.68
C VAL A 257 38.23 -1.41 18.84
N LEU A 258 39.43 -0.92 18.64
CA LEU A 258 40.49 -1.61 17.91
C LEU A 258 41.48 -2.21 18.93
N ASP A 259 41.71 -3.49 18.84
CA ASP A 259 42.62 -4.25 19.69
C ASP A 259 43.51 -5.13 18.81
N ASP A 260 44.66 -4.61 18.42
CA ASP A 260 45.59 -5.22 17.45
C ASP A 260 44.87 -5.66 16.16
N ARG A 261 43.90 -4.84 15.71
CA ARG A 261 43.03 -5.15 14.58
C ARG A 261 43.64 -4.74 13.26
N PRO A 262 43.73 -5.61 12.25
CA PRO A 262 44.27 -5.25 10.95
C PRO A 262 43.38 -4.22 10.23
N VAL A 263 43.97 -3.29 9.50
CA VAL A 263 43.27 -2.24 8.75
C VAL A 263 42.27 -2.85 7.75
N SER A 264 42.60 -4.00 7.15
CA SER A 264 41.69 -4.73 6.27
C SER A 264 40.34 -5.07 6.93
N GLU A 265 40.33 -5.45 8.21
CA GLU A 265 39.08 -5.71 8.96
C GLU A 265 38.33 -4.44 9.32
N ILE A 266 39.08 -3.35 9.58
CA ILE A 266 38.52 -2.03 9.88
C ILE A 266 37.78 -1.47 8.65
N VAL A 267 38.42 -1.56 7.50
CA VAL A 267 37.85 -1.15 6.21
C VAL A 267 36.59 -1.97 5.89
N GLN A 268 36.67 -3.28 6.03
CA GLN A 268 35.53 -4.16 5.83
C GLN A 268 34.33 -3.79 6.72
N MET A 269 34.59 -3.47 7.98
CA MET A 269 33.55 -3.06 8.92
C MET A 269 32.91 -1.73 8.49
N LEU A 270 33.69 -0.77 7.98
CA LEU A 270 33.20 0.50 7.45
C LEU A 270 32.35 0.32 6.21
N GLU A 271 32.81 -0.50 5.27
CA GLU A 271 32.04 -0.86 4.08
C GLU A 271 30.72 -1.52 4.45
N ASP A 272 30.73 -2.42 5.43
CA ASP A 272 29.54 -3.11 5.94
C ASP A 272 28.57 -2.13 6.66
N THR A 273 29.12 -1.07 7.30
CA THR A 273 28.34 -0.11 8.05
C THR A 273 27.76 1.00 7.16
N TYR A 274 28.53 1.53 6.22
CA TYR A 274 28.14 2.68 5.40
C TYR A 274 27.86 2.35 3.94
N GLY A 275 28.20 1.16 3.47
CA GLY A 275 28.06 0.76 2.06
C GLY A 275 29.03 1.47 1.12
N ILE A 276 30.09 2.10 1.65
CA ILE A 276 31.01 2.93 0.89
C ILE A 276 32.36 2.21 0.81
N PRO A 277 32.85 1.86 -0.38
CA PRO A 277 34.14 1.20 -0.55
C PRO A 277 35.31 2.14 -0.26
N ILE A 278 36.37 1.57 0.31
CA ILE A 278 37.62 2.27 0.61
C ILE A 278 38.75 1.59 -0.13
N GLN A 279 39.47 2.33 -0.95
CA GLN A 279 40.61 1.86 -1.73
C GLN A 279 41.90 2.50 -1.23
N PHE A 280 43.01 1.76 -1.36
CA PHE A 280 44.32 2.22 -0.93
C PHE A 280 45.29 2.19 -2.13
N GLU A 281 46.06 3.26 -2.29
CA GLU A 281 47.17 3.31 -3.24
C GLU A 281 48.22 2.27 -2.86
N ASN A 282 48.55 2.18 -1.55
CA ASN A 282 49.46 1.19 -1.02
C ASN A 282 48.75 0.06 -0.30
N PRO A 283 48.55 -1.12 -0.93
CA PRO A 283 47.83 -2.25 -0.30
C PRO A 283 48.49 -2.82 0.95
N LEU A 284 49.80 -2.54 1.17
CA LEU A 284 50.49 -3.01 2.36
C LEU A 284 49.93 -2.42 3.67
N LEU A 285 49.31 -1.27 3.58
CA LEU A 285 48.64 -0.62 4.73
C LEU A 285 47.49 -1.47 5.30
N LEU A 286 46.86 -2.30 4.47
CA LEU A 286 45.80 -3.21 4.91
C LEU A 286 46.25 -4.22 5.96
N ASN A 287 47.55 -4.51 6.02
CA ASN A 287 48.14 -5.46 6.98
C ASN A 287 48.59 -4.79 8.28
N LYS A 288 48.64 -3.42 8.32
CA LYS A 288 48.93 -2.70 9.57
C LYS A 288 47.86 -3.00 10.60
N LYS A 289 48.28 -3.14 11.85
CA LYS A 289 47.37 -3.38 12.96
C LYS A 289 47.25 -2.10 13.79
N LEU A 290 46.03 -1.78 14.19
CA LEU A 290 45.73 -0.60 14.95
C LEU A 290 45.12 -0.99 16.31
N THR A 291 45.44 -0.17 17.31
CA THR A 291 44.87 -0.22 18.65
C THR A 291 44.39 1.15 19.04
N GLY A 292 43.16 1.25 19.54
CA GLY A 292 42.55 2.53 19.93
C GLY A 292 41.01 2.49 19.85
N ARG A 293 40.43 3.69 19.79
CA ARG A 293 38.98 3.87 19.63
C ARG A 293 38.71 4.89 18.55
N LEU A 294 37.77 4.59 17.65
CA LEU A 294 37.33 5.48 16.59
C LEU A 294 35.82 5.72 16.67
N SER A 295 35.40 6.91 16.33
CA SER A 295 33.99 7.28 16.24
C SER A 295 33.36 6.67 14.98
N LEU A 296 32.16 6.11 15.10
CA LEU A 296 31.32 5.61 14.00
C LEU A 296 30.13 6.54 13.71
N LYS A 297 30.20 7.83 14.06
CA LYS A 297 29.09 8.74 13.84
C LYS A 297 28.94 9.18 12.38
N SER A 298 30.05 9.25 11.67
CA SER A 298 30.11 9.69 10.27
C SER A 298 31.20 8.93 9.53
N SER A 299 30.92 8.53 8.29
CA SER A 299 31.90 7.89 7.42
C SER A 299 33.08 8.83 7.09
N ASP A 300 32.79 10.12 6.86
CA ASP A 300 33.83 11.10 6.57
C ASP A 300 34.80 11.24 7.74
N GLU A 301 34.26 11.51 8.97
CA GLU A 301 35.05 11.61 10.19
C GLU A 301 35.90 10.36 10.46
N PHE A 302 35.30 9.18 10.23
CA PHE A 302 36.02 7.93 10.46
C PHE A 302 37.18 7.76 9.47
N VAL A 303 36.95 8.00 8.19
CA VAL A 303 37.98 7.84 7.15
C VAL A 303 39.09 8.87 7.31
N GLU A 304 38.78 10.11 7.65
CA GLU A 304 39.77 11.16 7.96
C GLU A 304 40.65 10.76 9.16
N ASN A 305 40.05 10.25 10.24
CA ASN A 305 40.78 9.75 11.39
C ASN A 305 41.67 8.55 11.04
N LEU A 306 41.14 7.62 10.24
CA LEU A 306 41.91 6.45 9.78
C LEU A 306 43.11 6.87 8.91
N ALA A 307 42.90 7.82 7.99
CA ALA A 307 43.95 8.32 7.12
C ALA A 307 45.04 9.04 7.94
N THR A 308 44.65 9.88 8.91
CA THR A 308 45.57 10.54 9.83
C THR A 308 46.45 9.52 10.58
N ILE A 309 45.86 8.44 11.10
CA ILE A 309 46.59 7.35 11.81
C ILE A 309 47.55 6.63 10.86
N LEU A 310 47.15 6.48 9.60
CA LEU A 310 47.93 5.76 8.60
C LEU A 310 48.95 6.66 7.88
N GLU A 311 48.96 7.99 8.18
CA GLU A 311 49.79 8.99 7.53
C GLU A 311 49.56 9.04 6.02
N THR A 312 48.32 9.05 5.59
CA THR A 312 47.86 9.06 4.18
C THR A 312 46.93 10.24 3.93
N GLU A 313 46.77 10.63 2.66
CA GLU A 313 45.78 11.62 2.23
C GLU A 313 44.50 10.94 1.77
N VAL A 314 43.35 11.56 2.06
CA VAL A 314 42.02 11.08 1.63
C VAL A 314 41.54 11.86 0.43
N GLU A 315 41.16 11.14 -0.62
CA GLU A 315 40.42 11.68 -1.74
C GLU A 315 39.02 11.07 -1.76
N LYS A 316 37.98 11.91 -1.65
CA LYS A 316 36.60 11.49 -1.78
C LYS A 316 36.20 11.48 -3.24
N THR A 317 35.78 10.32 -3.74
CA THR A 317 35.33 10.11 -5.11
C THR A 317 33.84 9.82 -5.16
N GLU A 318 33.23 9.83 -6.35
CA GLU A 318 31.81 9.42 -6.51
C GLU A 318 31.55 7.97 -6.11
N LYS A 319 32.59 7.13 -6.10
CA LYS A 319 32.47 5.68 -5.81
C LYS A 319 32.90 5.31 -4.38
N GLY A 320 33.44 6.22 -3.61
CA GLY A 320 33.94 5.94 -2.26
C GLY A 320 35.15 6.79 -1.88
N TYR A 321 36.01 6.26 -1.01
CA TYR A 321 37.23 6.94 -0.56
C TYR A 321 38.46 6.27 -1.14
N PHE A 322 39.45 7.08 -1.45
CA PHE A 322 40.77 6.64 -1.91
C PHE A 322 41.84 7.24 -0.98
N LEU A 323 42.65 6.37 -0.36
CA LEU A 323 43.76 6.75 0.53
C LEU A 323 45.07 6.60 -0.24
N LYS A 324 45.80 7.73 -0.37
CA LYS A 324 47.10 7.87 -1.11
C LYS A 324 48.30 7.73 -0.21
#